data_bf87c83ca8c016b5c962bb62b78a7443
#
_entry.id   bf87c83ca8c016b5c962bb62b78a7443
#
_cell.length_a   1.000
_cell.length_b   1.000
_cell.length_c   1.000
_cell.angle_alpha   90.00
_cell.angle_beta   90.00
_cell.angle_gamma   90.00
#
_symmetry.space_group_name_H-M   'P 1'
#
loop_
_entity.id
_entity.type
_entity.pdbx_description
1 polymer ?
#
loop_
_entity_poly.entity_id
_entity_poly.type
_entity_poly.pdbx_seq_one_letter_code
_entity_poly.pdbx_strand_id
1 'polypeptide(L)'
;MNTTTSGKALKRTIAVLLAGAIALAVASNAAPQANAVNAFRHSIALIGDMPYDAKGVTQTPAVINAINASGVSLVSFDGDTMSGKGDKCTDAAYPALKTGFFDKFNKPVFYSVGDNEWVDCDRAVKGGFDPMTRLALVRSNFFQNADGSYISLGNASSRISVSHDAKYPELQMFSFKGITYIYPHVPGSANNSAVATPTFKTYNDAATDGNDAEYKARDAANVAWINKGFAKAVTDGSIGVIVVVQANMDWEGYARDAAAPNNENTAAFANVKQALLTNTLKFKKPVLLQNGDEHWYQVDMPMNETAGKLVEKDKGSLVENFTRVQTFGSGFNHWVELIIDPRAENLWTFKVHIIKENLDAHTAP
;
A
#
# COMPACT_ATOMS: atom_id res chain seq x y z
N MET A 1 40.25 25.03 -72.55
CA MET A 1 40.49 26.14 -71.62
C MET A 1 39.26 26.30 -70.71
N ASN A 2 39.46 25.99 -69.45
CA ASN A 2 38.72 26.53 -68.24
C ASN A 2 37.20 26.51 -68.31
N THR A 3 36.52 25.91 -67.36
CA THR A 3 36.55 26.26 -65.92
C THR A 3 35.83 25.20 -65.08
N THR A 4 36.52 24.64 -64.15
CA THR A 4 35.93 23.85 -63.03
C THR A 4 36.33 24.55 -61.75
N THR A 5 35.45 25.40 -61.14
CA THR A 5 35.55 25.80 -59.73
C THR A 5 34.25 26.44 -59.24
N SER A 6 33.19 25.69 -59.03
CA SER A 6 32.01 26.22 -58.35
C SER A 6 31.24 25.20 -57.49
N GLY A 7 31.59 23.91 -57.56
CA GLY A 7 30.79 22.87 -56.90
C GLY A 7 31.15 22.50 -55.45
N LYS A 8 32.30 22.95 -54.92
CA LYS A 8 32.78 22.50 -53.61
C LYS A 8 32.40 23.44 -52.41
N ALA A 9 32.15 24.72 -52.68
CA ALA A 9 31.79 25.68 -51.63
C ALA A 9 30.33 25.51 -51.17
N LEU A 10 29.40 25.20 -52.06
CA LEU A 10 27.97 25.06 -51.76
C LEU A 10 27.68 23.80 -50.92
N LYS A 11 28.43 22.69 -51.11
CA LYS A 11 28.26 21.46 -50.32
C LYS A 11 28.74 21.59 -48.90
N ARG A 12 29.72 22.41 -48.58
CA ARG A 12 30.18 22.63 -47.20
C ARG A 12 29.24 23.52 -46.39
N THR A 13 28.61 24.52 -46.97
CA THR A 13 27.69 25.43 -46.28
C THR A 13 26.38 24.74 -45.90
N ILE A 14 25.86 23.85 -46.75
CA ILE A 14 24.64 23.07 -46.45
C ILE A 14 24.89 22.05 -45.33
N ALA A 15 26.06 21.41 -45.28
CA ALA A 15 26.37 20.45 -44.21
C ALA A 15 26.50 21.11 -42.83
N VAL A 16 27.04 22.32 -42.74
CA VAL A 16 27.15 23.05 -41.48
C VAL A 16 25.79 23.55 -40.99
N LEU A 17 24.90 24.00 -41.90
CA LEU A 17 23.53 24.40 -41.53
C LEU A 17 22.64 23.25 -41.06
N LEU A 18 22.77 22.04 -41.67
CA LEU A 18 22.06 20.87 -41.22
C LEU A 18 22.55 20.36 -39.85
N ALA A 19 23.86 20.39 -39.60
CA ALA A 19 24.41 19.98 -38.30
C ALA A 19 24.01 20.96 -37.16
N GLY A 20 23.94 22.24 -37.44
CA GLY A 20 23.46 23.27 -36.47
C GLY A 20 21.98 23.13 -36.16
N ALA A 21 21.13 22.82 -37.12
CA ALA A 21 19.70 22.64 -36.93
C ALA A 21 19.37 21.37 -36.11
N ILE A 22 20.11 20.27 -36.34
CA ILE A 22 19.94 19.02 -35.58
C ILE A 22 20.39 19.20 -34.11
N ALA A 23 21.49 19.93 -33.89
CA ALA A 23 21.96 20.20 -32.51
C ALA A 23 20.99 21.11 -31.73
N LEU A 24 20.36 22.12 -32.36
CA LEU A 24 19.34 22.93 -31.72
C LEU A 24 18.03 22.16 -31.43
N ALA A 25 17.61 21.25 -32.29
CA ALA A 25 16.42 20.45 -32.11
C ALA A 25 16.58 19.44 -30.96
N VAL A 26 17.77 18.88 -30.75
CA VAL A 26 18.05 17.97 -29.63
C VAL A 26 18.15 18.71 -28.30
N ALA A 27 18.71 19.91 -28.28
CA ALA A 27 18.81 20.72 -27.05
C ALA A 27 17.47 21.27 -26.56
N SER A 28 16.52 21.56 -27.46
CA SER A 28 15.20 22.10 -27.08
C SER A 28 14.23 21.07 -26.51
N ASN A 29 14.45 19.76 -26.73
CA ASN A 29 13.58 18.70 -26.23
C ASN A 29 14.05 18.11 -24.87
N ALA A 30 15.29 18.37 -24.44
CA ALA A 30 15.82 17.79 -23.20
C ALA A 30 15.32 18.53 -21.93
N ALA A 31 15.14 19.83 -21.98
CA ALA A 31 14.72 20.62 -20.84
C ALA A 31 13.25 20.37 -20.39
N PRO A 32 12.25 20.21 -21.28
CA PRO A 32 10.88 19.88 -20.89
C PRO A 32 10.76 18.48 -20.26
N GLN A 33 11.50 17.49 -20.77
CA GLN A 33 11.52 16.14 -20.20
C GLN A 33 12.11 16.10 -18.79
N ALA A 34 13.22 16.77 -18.55
CA ALA A 34 13.86 16.84 -17.24
C ALA A 34 12.94 17.49 -16.17
N ASN A 35 12.21 18.54 -16.56
CA ASN A 35 11.27 19.21 -15.66
C ASN A 35 10.05 18.34 -15.36
N ALA A 36 9.52 17.61 -16.34
CA ALA A 36 8.41 16.68 -16.15
C ALA A 36 8.80 15.52 -15.22
N VAL A 37 10.00 14.98 -15.39
CA VAL A 37 10.51 13.90 -14.52
C VAL A 37 10.69 14.37 -13.07
N ASN A 38 11.18 15.61 -12.85
CA ASN A 38 11.30 16.18 -11.52
C ASN A 38 9.94 16.39 -10.82
N ALA A 39 8.87 16.63 -11.56
CA ALA A 39 7.53 16.79 -11.01
C ALA A 39 6.99 15.53 -10.35
N PHE A 40 7.51 14.36 -10.71
CA PHE A 40 7.08 13.07 -10.13
C PHE A 40 7.84 12.70 -8.85
N ARG A 41 9.00 13.33 -8.58
CA ARG A 41 9.76 13.04 -7.37
C ARG A 41 8.99 13.48 -6.13
N HIS A 42 8.79 12.56 -5.19
CA HIS A 42 8.14 12.81 -3.90
C HIS A 42 8.45 11.69 -2.91
N SER A 43 8.05 11.89 -1.66
CA SER A 43 8.05 10.81 -0.68
C SER A 43 6.71 10.74 0.06
N ILE A 44 6.44 9.55 0.62
CA ILE A 44 5.26 9.25 1.43
C ILE A 44 5.68 8.51 2.70
N ALA A 45 4.87 8.62 3.77
CA ALA A 45 5.07 7.84 4.97
C ALA A 45 4.30 6.54 4.88
N LEU A 46 4.96 5.41 5.21
CA LEU A 46 4.35 4.09 5.32
C LEU A 46 4.30 3.72 6.80
N ILE A 47 3.13 3.40 7.31
CA ILE A 47 2.86 2.95 8.67
C ILE A 47 1.72 1.94 8.69
N GLY A 48 1.63 1.14 9.74
CA GLY A 48 0.54 0.20 10.02
C GLY A 48 0.55 -0.30 11.45
N ASP A 49 -0.41 -1.09 11.85
CA ASP A 49 -0.48 -1.83 13.10
C ASP A 49 -0.22 -0.96 14.34
N MET A 50 -0.81 0.23 14.38
CA MET A 50 -0.73 1.21 15.48
C MET A 50 -1.94 2.15 15.48
N PRO A 51 -2.30 2.77 16.64
CA PRO A 51 -1.78 2.52 17.99
C PRO A 51 -2.41 1.27 18.59
N TYR A 52 -1.61 0.39 19.22
CA TYR A 52 -2.12 -0.74 19.99
C TYR A 52 -1.95 -0.46 21.48
N ASP A 53 -2.91 -0.86 22.29
CA ASP A 53 -2.87 -0.84 23.74
C ASP A 53 -2.39 0.52 24.37
N ALA A 54 -2.17 0.54 25.66
CA ALA A 54 -1.70 1.74 26.36
C ALA A 54 -0.27 2.17 25.95
N LYS A 55 0.62 1.20 25.63
CA LYS A 55 1.99 1.50 25.21
C LYS A 55 1.97 2.15 23.82
N GLY A 56 1.26 1.56 22.86
CA GLY A 56 1.12 2.10 21.51
C GLY A 56 0.50 3.49 21.51
N VAL A 57 -0.56 3.71 22.31
CA VAL A 57 -1.19 5.04 22.45
C VAL A 57 -0.19 6.08 22.98
N THR A 58 0.74 5.69 23.87
CA THR A 58 1.77 6.59 24.42
C THR A 58 2.88 6.87 23.39
N GLN A 59 3.25 5.90 22.57
CA GLN A 59 4.35 6.00 21.62
C GLN A 59 3.97 6.65 20.28
N THR A 60 2.75 6.46 19.82
CA THR A 60 2.26 6.93 18.54
C THR A 60 2.37 8.46 18.33
N PRO A 61 2.17 9.34 19.33
CA PRO A 61 2.36 10.78 19.14
C PRO A 61 3.76 11.17 18.64
N ALA A 62 4.81 10.47 19.04
CA ALA A 62 6.18 10.73 18.55
C ALA A 62 6.33 10.36 17.06
N VAL A 63 5.70 9.26 16.62
CA VAL A 63 5.63 8.88 15.19
C VAL A 63 4.90 9.95 14.38
N ILE A 64 3.71 10.35 14.83
CA ILE A 64 2.89 11.37 14.16
C ILE A 64 3.64 12.70 14.05
N ASN A 65 4.29 13.16 15.13
CA ASN A 65 5.06 14.39 15.14
C ASN A 65 6.23 14.33 14.15
N ALA A 66 6.96 13.20 14.09
CA ALA A 66 8.05 13.00 13.14
C ALA A 66 7.56 13.05 11.69
N ILE A 67 6.45 12.38 11.38
CA ILE A 67 5.82 12.41 10.05
C ILE A 67 5.33 13.83 9.72
N ASN A 68 4.66 14.51 10.64
CA ASN A 68 4.16 15.86 10.45
C ASN A 68 5.29 16.88 10.19
N ALA A 69 6.44 16.70 10.82
CA ALA A 69 7.63 17.53 10.62
C ALA A 69 8.39 17.19 9.32
N SER A 70 8.13 16.04 8.71
CA SER A 70 8.81 15.59 7.50
C SER A 70 8.28 16.25 6.22
N GLY A 71 8.99 16.03 5.10
CA GLY A 71 8.61 16.51 3.77
C GLY A 71 7.66 15.58 3.01
N VAL A 72 7.14 14.52 3.63
CA VAL A 72 6.25 13.56 2.93
C VAL A 72 4.95 14.21 2.47
N SER A 73 4.44 13.74 1.36
CA SER A 73 3.25 14.29 0.71
C SER A 73 1.94 13.73 1.27
N LEU A 74 1.96 12.49 1.75
CA LEU A 74 0.81 11.78 2.32
C LEU A 74 1.29 10.65 3.25
N VAL A 75 0.36 10.09 4.00
CA VAL A 75 0.54 8.91 4.84
C VAL A 75 -0.25 7.76 4.22
N SER A 76 0.41 6.63 3.99
CA SER A 76 -0.19 5.36 3.60
C SER A 76 -0.20 4.45 4.82
N PHE A 77 -1.40 4.14 5.27
CA PHE A 77 -1.65 3.34 6.47
C PHE A 77 -2.24 2.00 6.07
N ASP A 78 -1.51 0.92 6.34
CA ASP A 78 -1.89 -0.41 5.86
C ASP A 78 -2.82 -1.20 6.79
N GLY A 79 -3.27 -0.60 7.88
CA GLY A 79 -4.33 -1.20 8.69
C GLY A 79 -3.97 -1.42 10.13
N ASP A 80 -4.92 -1.98 10.84
CA ASP A 80 -4.88 -2.28 12.26
C ASP A 80 -4.63 -1.06 13.16
N THR A 81 -5.72 -0.45 13.56
CA THR A 81 -5.73 0.70 14.49
C THR A 81 -5.92 0.30 15.94
N MET A 82 -6.10 -0.98 16.21
CA MET A 82 -6.27 -1.53 17.55
C MET A 82 -5.72 -2.95 17.63
N SER A 83 -5.32 -3.37 18.84
CA SER A 83 -4.78 -4.70 19.10
C SER A 83 -5.81 -5.81 18.90
N GLY A 84 -5.43 -6.92 18.30
CA GLY A 84 -6.24 -8.15 18.22
C GLY A 84 -6.52 -8.84 19.57
N LYS A 85 -5.88 -8.40 20.67
CA LYS A 85 -5.92 -9.10 21.96
C LYS A 85 -6.37 -8.25 23.15
N GLY A 86 -6.34 -6.93 23.08
CA GLY A 86 -6.55 -6.07 24.25
C GLY A 86 -7.61 -5.00 24.08
N ASP A 87 -7.57 -4.32 22.95
CA ASP A 87 -8.46 -3.20 22.65
C ASP A 87 -9.85 -3.70 22.31
N LYS A 88 -10.86 -3.15 22.96
CA LYS A 88 -12.25 -3.55 22.74
C LYS A 88 -12.89 -2.77 21.59
N CYS A 89 -13.59 -3.49 20.72
CA CYS A 89 -14.31 -2.94 19.57
C CYS A 89 -15.64 -2.27 19.98
N THR A 90 -15.64 -1.44 21.03
CA THR A 90 -16.85 -0.70 21.42
C THR A 90 -17.22 0.36 20.39
N ASP A 91 -18.47 0.76 20.33
CA ASP A 91 -18.94 1.80 19.40
C ASP A 91 -18.16 3.11 19.57
N ALA A 92 -17.74 3.43 20.79
CA ALA A 92 -16.97 4.63 21.09
C ALA A 92 -15.51 4.56 20.62
N ALA A 93 -14.96 3.37 20.35
CA ALA A 93 -13.57 3.21 19.91
C ALA A 93 -13.32 3.86 18.55
N TYR A 94 -14.23 3.71 17.59
CA TYR A 94 -14.03 4.19 16.22
C TYR A 94 -13.95 5.73 16.11
N PRO A 95 -14.91 6.52 16.64
CA PRO A 95 -14.76 7.98 16.63
C PRO A 95 -13.58 8.46 17.47
N ALA A 96 -13.21 7.74 18.56
CA ALA A 96 -12.03 8.05 19.35
C ALA A 96 -10.73 7.84 18.53
N LEU A 97 -10.64 6.77 17.76
CA LEU A 97 -9.51 6.54 16.82
C LEU A 97 -9.44 7.62 15.76
N LYS A 98 -10.57 8.01 15.17
CA LYS A 98 -10.57 9.11 14.19
C LYS A 98 -9.96 10.36 14.78
N THR A 99 -10.47 10.84 15.91
CA THR A 99 -10.05 12.10 16.53
C THR A 99 -8.70 12.02 17.24
N GLY A 100 -8.37 10.86 17.82
CA GLY A 100 -7.15 10.61 18.60
C GLY A 100 -5.93 10.21 17.77
N PHE A 101 -6.15 9.63 16.58
CA PHE A 101 -5.09 9.14 15.72
C PHE A 101 -5.13 9.81 14.33
N PHE A 102 -6.12 9.50 13.49
CA PHE A 102 -6.15 9.98 12.10
C PHE A 102 -6.12 11.50 11.97
N ASP A 103 -6.92 12.21 12.75
CA ASP A 103 -7.03 13.68 12.69
C ASP A 103 -5.79 14.38 13.30
N LYS A 104 -4.81 13.65 13.85
CA LYS A 104 -3.54 14.21 14.34
C LYS A 104 -2.50 14.40 13.23
N PHE A 105 -2.68 13.76 12.09
CA PHE A 105 -1.83 14.01 10.93
C PHE A 105 -2.20 15.31 10.24
N ASN A 106 -1.19 16.13 9.93
CA ASN A 106 -1.34 17.33 9.09
C ASN A 106 -1.16 17.03 7.60
N LYS A 107 -1.14 15.76 7.23
CA LYS A 107 -1.05 15.22 5.87
C LYS A 107 -2.33 14.44 5.55
N PRO A 108 -2.69 14.28 4.26
CA PRO A 108 -3.71 13.31 3.87
C PRO A 108 -3.31 11.91 4.34
N VAL A 109 -4.25 11.15 4.89
CA VAL A 109 -4.05 9.75 5.28
C VAL A 109 -4.94 8.88 4.41
N PHE A 110 -4.37 7.84 3.80
CA PHE A 110 -5.10 6.80 3.09
C PHE A 110 -4.96 5.49 3.86
N TYR A 111 -6.09 4.82 4.07
CA TYR A 111 -6.21 3.73 5.01
C TYR A 111 -6.73 2.46 4.34
N SER A 112 -6.01 1.35 4.52
CA SER A 112 -6.50 0.00 4.24
C SER A 112 -6.99 -0.63 5.53
N VAL A 113 -8.18 -1.22 5.54
CA VAL A 113 -8.79 -1.77 6.75
C VAL A 113 -8.14 -3.08 7.13
N GLY A 114 -7.76 -3.19 8.42
CA GLY A 114 -7.22 -4.43 8.99
C GLY A 114 -8.31 -5.36 9.56
N ASP A 115 -7.91 -6.51 10.08
CA ASP A 115 -8.81 -7.46 10.71
C ASP A 115 -9.16 -7.06 12.15
N ASN A 116 -8.25 -6.40 12.85
CA ASN A 116 -8.44 -6.03 14.25
C ASN A 116 -9.58 -5.04 14.47
N GLU A 117 -9.96 -4.26 13.46
CA GLU A 117 -11.06 -3.31 13.55
C GLU A 117 -12.44 -3.95 13.40
N TRP A 118 -12.52 -5.17 12.90
CA TRP A 118 -13.83 -5.78 12.66
C TRP A 118 -13.86 -7.31 12.71
N VAL A 119 -13.03 -8.05 11.96
CA VAL A 119 -13.03 -9.53 11.94
C VAL A 119 -12.80 -10.06 13.34
N ASP A 120 -11.75 -9.61 14.00
CA ASP A 120 -11.31 -10.05 15.31
C ASP A 120 -12.18 -9.56 16.46
N CYS A 121 -13.14 -8.69 16.19
CA CYS A 121 -14.01 -8.14 17.22
C CYS A 121 -14.97 -9.17 17.82
N ASP A 122 -15.14 -10.32 17.20
CA ASP A 122 -15.90 -11.44 17.72
C ASP A 122 -15.17 -12.20 18.85
N ARG A 123 -13.85 -12.00 19.00
CA ARG A 123 -13.08 -12.56 20.11
C ARG A 123 -13.60 -12.04 21.44
N ALA A 124 -13.75 -12.94 22.41
CA ALA A 124 -14.27 -12.58 23.76
C ALA A 124 -13.45 -11.48 24.43
N VAL A 125 -12.12 -11.49 24.27
CA VAL A 125 -11.21 -10.45 24.78
C VAL A 125 -11.45 -9.08 24.16
N LYS A 126 -12.01 -9.01 22.96
CA LYS A 126 -12.35 -7.78 22.25
C LYS A 126 -13.80 -7.33 22.50
N GLY A 127 -14.60 -8.16 23.15
CA GLY A 127 -15.97 -7.88 23.52
C GLY A 127 -17.04 -8.76 22.87
N GLY A 128 -16.65 -9.69 21.96
CA GLY A 128 -17.58 -10.61 21.32
C GLY A 128 -18.60 -9.93 20.41
N PHE A 129 -18.17 -8.93 19.67
CA PHE A 129 -19.06 -8.15 18.78
C PHE A 129 -19.18 -8.81 17.41
N ASP A 130 -20.34 -8.69 16.80
CA ASP A 130 -20.58 -9.13 15.43
C ASP A 130 -19.67 -8.38 14.43
N PRO A 131 -18.83 -9.07 13.63
CA PRO A 131 -17.90 -8.46 12.69
C PRO A 131 -18.56 -7.55 11.67
N MET A 132 -19.75 -7.92 11.16
CA MET A 132 -20.43 -7.10 10.14
C MET A 132 -20.94 -5.78 10.70
N THR A 133 -21.39 -5.80 11.97
CA THR A 133 -21.74 -4.56 12.69
C THR A 133 -20.50 -3.68 12.89
N ARG A 134 -19.36 -4.25 13.21
CA ARG A 134 -18.09 -3.51 13.35
C ARG A 134 -17.61 -2.94 12.01
N LEU A 135 -17.68 -3.71 10.93
CA LEU A 135 -17.36 -3.22 9.60
C LEU A 135 -18.25 -2.04 9.18
N ALA A 136 -19.53 -2.06 9.57
CA ALA A 136 -20.41 -0.92 9.32
C ALA A 136 -19.94 0.34 10.09
N LEU A 137 -19.44 0.20 11.32
CA LEU A 137 -18.84 1.31 12.08
C LEU A 137 -17.51 1.79 11.47
N VAL A 138 -16.65 0.89 11.01
CA VAL A 138 -15.44 1.26 10.26
C VAL A 138 -15.80 2.13 9.06
N ARG A 139 -16.77 1.70 8.24
CA ARG A 139 -17.22 2.43 7.06
C ARG A 139 -17.77 3.81 7.39
N SER A 140 -18.66 3.89 8.41
CA SER A 140 -19.32 5.16 8.78
C SER A 140 -18.40 6.14 9.52
N ASN A 141 -17.31 5.70 10.13
CA ASN A 141 -16.38 6.58 10.83
C ASN A 141 -15.18 7.01 9.96
N PHE A 142 -14.77 6.19 8.99
CA PHE A 142 -13.52 6.42 8.27
C PHE A 142 -13.68 6.61 6.76
N PHE A 143 -14.81 6.22 6.15
CA PHE A 143 -14.93 6.21 4.69
C PHE A 143 -16.11 6.98 4.12
N GLN A 144 -17.29 6.87 4.72
CA GLN A 144 -18.50 7.46 4.14
C GLN A 144 -19.48 7.95 5.21
N ASN A 145 -19.88 9.19 5.09
CA ASN A 145 -20.92 9.80 5.92
C ASN A 145 -22.32 9.25 5.57
N ALA A 146 -23.28 9.45 6.46
CA ALA A 146 -24.68 9.04 6.25
C ALA A 146 -25.36 9.68 5.03
N ASP A 147 -24.88 10.83 4.58
CA ASP A 147 -25.36 11.51 3.36
C ASP A 147 -24.72 10.99 2.07
N GLY A 148 -23.86 9.99 2.16
CA GLY A 148 -23.15 9.38 1.05
C GLY A 148 -21.86 10.09 0.64
N SER A 149 -21.51 11.22 1.24
CA SER A 149 -20.22 11.88 1.02
C SER A 149 -19.06 11.08 1.62
N TYR A 150 -17.89 11.11 0.96
CA TYR A 150 -16.71 10.39 1.46
C TYR A 150 -15.97 11.20 2.52
N ILE A 151 -15.41 10.49 3.49
CA ILE A 151 -14.63 11.04 4.60
C ILE A 151 -13.17 11.11 4.16
N SER A 152 -12.54 12.27 4.37
CA SER A 152 -11.09 12.42 4.25
C SER A 152 -10.44 12.27 5.61
N LEU A 153 -9.41 11.44 5.70
CA LEU A 153 -8.63 11.26 6.92
C LEU A 153 -7.39 12.16 6.92
N GLY A 154 -6.93 12.49 8.12
CA GLY A 154 -5.88 13.48 8.31
C GLY A 154 -6.43 14.91 8.37
N ASN A 155 -5.59 15.83 8.84
CA ASN A 155 -5.98 17.23 9.10
C ASN A 155 -5.60 18.19 7.95
N ALA A 156 -5.29 17.67 6.77
CA ALA A 156 -5.01 18.46 5.58
C ALA A 156 -6.16 18.30 4.58
N SER A 157 -6.63 19.43 4.03
CA SER A 157 -7.51 19.37 2.87
C SER A 157 -6.77 18.69 1.71
N SER A 158 -7.14 17.47 1.40
CA SER A 158 -6.53 16.72 0.31
C SER A 158 -6.95 17.34 -1.03
N ARG A 159 -5.96 17.70 -1.85
CA ARG A 159 -6.16 18.05 -3.26
C ARG A 159 -6.15 16.81 -4.16
N ILE A 160 -6.09 15.62 -3.56
CA ILE A 160 -6.06 14.35 -4.28
C ILE A 160 -7.50 13.92 -4.51
N SER A 161 -7.86 13.77 -5.79
CA SER A 161 -9.17 13.22 -6.16
C SER A 161 -9.15 11.71 -5.99
N VAL A 162 -9.96 11.19 -5.08
CA VAL A 162 -10.05 9.76 -4.74
C VAL A 162 -11.30 9.16 -5.36
N SER A 163 -11.16 8.00 -5.99
CA SER A 163 -12.27 7.16 -6.40
C SER A 163 -12.55 6.12 -5.33
N HIS A 164 -13.82 5.89 -5.04
CA HIS A 164 -14.28 4.85 -4.13
C HIS A 164 -15.17 3.86 -4.86
N ASP A 165 -15.32 2.64 -4.35
CA ASP A 165 -16.36 1.74 -4.78
C ASP A 165 -17.70 2.12 -4.12
N ALA A 166 -18.79 2.06 -4.86
CA ALA A 166 -20.09 2.49 -4.36
C ALA A 166 -20.66 1.58 -3.27
N LYS A 167 -20.31 0.30 -3.27
CA LYS A 167 -20.78 -0.69 -2.30
C LYS A 167 -19.80 -0.90 -1.16
N TYR A 168 -18.52 -0.72 -1.45
CA TYR A 168 -17.41 -0.93 -0.54
C TYR A 168 -16.60 0.38 -0.45
N PRO A 169 -17.07 1.38 0.31
CA PRO A 169 -16.48 2.72 0.33
C PRO A 169 -15.01 2.74 0.81
N GLU A 170 -14.58 1.70 1.50
CA GLU A 170 -13.19 1.47 1.91
C GLU A 170 -12.26 1.11 0.75
N LEU A 171 -12.79 0.68 -0.41
CA LEU A 171 -11.99 0.47 -1.60
C LEU A 171 -11.69 1.82 -2.26
N GLN A 172 -10.45 2.25 -2.16
CA GLN A 172 -9.99 3.56 -2.62
C GLN A 172 -8.97 3.41 -3.75
N MET A 173 -8.96 4.36 -4.70
CA MET A 173 -7.84 4.52 -5.63
C MET A 173 -7.70 5.97 -6.08
N PHE A 174 -6.48 6.37 -6.37
CA PHE A 174 -6.15 7.69 -6.90
C PHE A 174 -4.83 7.66 -7.66
N SER A 175 -4.57 8.70 -8.45
CA SER A 175 -3.26 8.93 -9.05
C SER A 175 -2.64 10.18 -8.44
N PHE A 176 -1.38 10.10 -8.05
CA PHE A 176 -0.64 11.22 -7.50
C PHE A 176 0.81 11.18 -7.97
N LYS A 177 1.28 12.27 -8.56
CA LYS A 177 2.64 12.44 -9.06
C LYS A 177 3.17 11.21 -9.83
N GLY A 178 2.40 10.75 -10.81
CA GLY A 178 2.79 9.65 -11.70
C GLY A 178 2.69 8.26 -11.10
N ILE A 179 2.17 8.10 -9.90
CA ILE A 179 1.90 6.81 -9.26
C ILE A 179 0.39 6.61 -9.12
N THR A 180 -0.10 5.42 -9.44
CA THR A 180 -1.46 4.99 -9.09
C THR A 180 -1.43 4.21 -7.79
N TYR A 181 -2.24 4.64 -6.83
CA TYR A 181 -2.43 4.02 -5.52
C TYR A 181 -3.75 3.25 -5.52
N ILE A 182 -3.74 2.02 -5.04
CA ILE A 182 -4.89 1.11 -4.99
C ILE A 182 -4.98 0.54 -3.58
N TYR A 183 -6.10 0.77 -2.91
CA TYR A 183 -6.41 0.27 -1.57
C TYR A 183 -7.56 -0.72 -1.66
N PRO A 184 -7.32 -2.00 -1.93
CA PRO A 184 -8.33 -3.04 -1.74
C PRO A 184 -8.47 -3.34 -0.24
N HIS A 185 -9.56 -3.97 0.16
CA HIS A 185 -9.81 -4.38 1.54
C HIS A 185 -9.47 -5.87 1.71
N VAL A 186 -8.24 -6.15 2.10
CA VAL A 186 -7.71 -7.51 2.29
C VAL A 186 -7.10 -7.59 3.70
N PRO A 187 -7.91 -7.93 4.72
CA PRO A 187 -7.45 -8.03 6.10
C PRO A 187 -6.79 -9.39 6.38
N GLY A 188 -6.03 -9.47 7.47
CA GLY A 188 -5.58 -10.72 8.08
C GLY A 188 -6.73 -11.65 8.49
N SER A 189 -6.51 -12.47 9.48
CA SER A 189 -7.52 -13.43 10.01
C SER A 189 -8.23 -14.20 8.89
N ALA A 190 -7.44 -14.81 7.99
CA ALA A 190 -7.89 -15.57 6.82
C ALA A 190 -8.90 -14.79 5.95
N ASN A 191 -8.76 -13.47 5.87
CA ASN A 191 -9.61 -12.59 5.04
C ASN A 191 -11.12 -12.75 5.37
N ASN A 192 -11.46 -13.01 6.64
CA ASN A 192 -12.80 -13.31 7.11
C ASN A 192 -13.44 -14.58 6.46
N SER A 193 -12.64 -15.49 5.91
CA SER A 193 -13.12 -16.74 5.32
C SER A 193 -13.44 -17.78 6.39
N ALA A 194 -14.56 -18.51 6.25
CA ALA A 194 -14.91 -19.63 7.12
C ALA A 194 -14.06 -20.91 6.87
N VAL A 195 -13.20 -20.89 5.85
CA VAL A 195 -12.29 -22.01 5.51
C VAL A 195 -11.06 -22.02 6.40
N ALA A 196 -11.10 -21.38 7.56
CA ALA A 196 -10.02 -21.40 8.53
C ALA A 196 -9.64 -22.84 8.92
N THR A 197 -8.34 -23.13 8.94
CA THR A 197 -7.84 -24.42 9.41
C THR A 197 -8.20 -24.63 10.89
N PRO A 198 -8.31 -25.88 11.37
CA PRO A 198 -8.62 -26.16 12.79
C PRO A 198 -7.70 -25.49 13.80
N THR A 199 -6.49 -25.12 13.43
CA THR A 199 -5.51 -24.39 14.25
C THR A 199 -5.91 -22.91 14.47
N PHE A 200 -6.70 -22.33 13.60
CA PHE A 200 -7.20 -20.96 13.75
C PHE A 200 -8.24 -20.87 14.89
N LYS A 201 -8.94 -21.96 15.16
CA LYS A 201 -9.95 -22.03 16.23
C LYS A 201 -9.43 -21.76 17.64
N THR A 202 -8.12 -21.92 17.88
CA THR A 202 -7.53 -21.65 19.19
C THR A 202 -7.33 -20.18 19.50
N TYR A 203 -7.36 -19.31 18.51
CA TYR A 203 -7.31 -17.84 18.68
C TYR A 203 -8.70 -17.20 18.61
N ASN A 204 -9.62 -17.81 17.89
CA ASN A 204 -11.01 -17.38 17.84
C ASN A 204 -11.83 -18.23 18.81
N ASP A 205 -12.04 -17.73 20.02
CA ASP A 205 -13.01 -18.30 20.99
C ASP A 205 -14.47 -18.05 20.57
N ALA A 206 -14.70 -17.52 19.34
CA ALA A 206 -16.01 -17.16 18.86
C ALA A 206 -16.69 -18.29 18.11
N ALA A 207 -18.01 -18.36 18.26
CA ALA A 207 -18.86 -19.36 17.64
C ALA A 207 -19.02 -19.18 16.11
N THR A 208 -18.49 -18.12 15.53
CA THR A 208 -18.64 -17.78 14.11
C THR A 208 -17.26 -17.67 13.46
N ASP A 209 -16.78 -18.77 12.93
CA ASP A 209 -15.49 -18.84 12.21
C ASP A 209 -15.62 -18.22 10.81
N GLY A 210 -15.63 -16.88 10.72
CA GLY A 210 -15.68 -16.15 9.46
C GLY A 210 -17.06 -16.10 8.78
N ASN A 211 -17.14 -15.38 7.70
CA ASN A 211 -18.36 -15.20 6.90
C ASN A 211 -18.05 -15.40 5.42
N ASP A 212 -18.26 -16.60 4.91
CA ASP A 212 -17.97 -16.96 3.51
C ASP A 212 -18.74 -16.14 2.48
N ALA A 213 -19.94 -15.70 2.79
CA ALA A 213 -20.73 -14.89 1.86
C ALA A 213 -20.14 -13.48 1.74
N GLU A 214 -19.74 -12.87 2.86
CA GLU A 214 -19.05 -11.60 2.88
C GLU A 214 -17.69 -11.72 2.21
N TYR A 215 -16.86 -12.68 2.64
CA TYR A 215 -15.54 -12.95 2.08
C TYR A 215 -15.58 -13.05 0.55
N LYS A 216 -16.40 -13.96 0.01
CA LYS A 216 -16.48 -14.19 -1.45
C LYS A 216 -16.92 -12.95 -2.22
N ALA A 217 -17.87 -12.19 -1.67
CA ALA A 217 -18.36 -10.97 -2.29
C ALA A 217 -17.30 -9.86 -2.28
N ARG A 218 -16.59 -9.66 -1.18
CA ARG A 218 -15.53 -8.66 -1.05
C ARG A 218 -14.28 -9.07 -1.81
N ASP A 219 -13.89 -10.34 -1.80
CA ASP A 219 -12.74 -10.84 -2.57
C ASP A 219 -12.94 -10.62 -4.08
N ALA A 220 -14.14 -10.92 -4.60
CA ALA A 220 -14.46 -10.61 -5.99
C ALA A 220 -14.42 -9.10 -6.29
N ALA A 221 -14.88 -8.25 -5.35
CA ALA A 221 -14.80 -6.80 -5.47
C ALA A 221 -13.35 -6.31 -5.44
N ASN A 222 -12.50 -6.87 -4.56
CA ASN A 222 -11.07 -6.58 -4.50
C ASN A 222 -10.35 -6.90 -5.81
N VAL A 223 -10.60 -8.08 -6.39
CA VAL A 223 -10.05 -8.47 -7.69
C VAL A 223 -10.46 -7.49 -8.79
N ALA A 224 -11.75 -7.14 -8.84
CA ALA A 224 -12.27 -6.16 -9.79
C ALA A 224 -11.63 -4.78 -9.59
N TRP A 225 -11.45 -4.36 -8.34
CA TRP A 225 -10.85 -3.08 -7.98
C TRP A 225 -9.37 -3.00 -8.35
N ILE A 226 -8.60 -4.05 -8.07
CA ILE A 226 -7.20 -4.18 -8.50
C ILE A 226 -7.11 -4.07 -10.02
N ASN A 227 -7.91 -4.85 -10.76
CA ASN A 227 -7.93 -4.79 -12.21
C ASN A 227 -8.25 -3.37 -12.75
N LYS A 228 -9.24 -2.70 -12.16
CA LYS A 228 -9.61 -1.31 -12.49
C LYS A 228 -8.48 -0.33 -12.18
N GLY A 229 -7.79 -0.50 -11.06
CA GLY A 229 -6.67 0.34 -10.68
C GLY A 229 -5.48 0.23 -11.63
N PHE A 230 -5.12 -0.99 -12.06
CA PHE A 230 -4.08 -1.18 -13.07
C PHE A 230 -4.49 -0.64 -14.45
N ALA A 231 -5.77 -0.79 -14.83
CA ALA A 231 -6.28 -0.18 -16.06
C ALA A 231 -6.19 1.36 -15.99
N LYS A 232 -6.53 1.95 -14.82
CA LYS A 232 -6.34 3.39 -14.57
C LYS A 232 -4.87 3.77 -14.69
N ALA A 233 -3.95 3.00 -14.11
CA ALA A 233 -2.51 3.26 -14.18
C ALA A 233 -2.00 3.30 -15.63
N VAL A 234 -2.50 2.41 -16.49
CA VAL A 234 -2.18 2.42 -17.92
C VAL A 234 -2.75 3.68 -18.60
N THR A 235 -4.01 4.01 -18.34
CA THR A 235 -4.69 5.18 -18.93
C THR A 235 -4.02 6.50 -18.51
N ASP A 236 -3.64 6.62 -17.24
CA ASP A 236 -2.99 7.81 -16.70
C ASP A 236 -1.49 7.90 -17.06
N GLY A 237 -0.93 6.88 -17.70
CA GLY A 237 0.50 6.83 -18.02
C GLY A 237 1.39 6.68 -16.79
N SER A 238 0.89 6.07 -15.70
CA SER A 238 1.63 5.94 -14.44
C SER A 238 2.96 5.24 -14.63
N ILE A 239 3.98 5.71 -13.90
CA ILE A 239 5.34 5.16 -13.91
C ILE A 239 5.50 4.00 -12.93
N GLY A 240 4.57 3.84 -11.98
CA GLY A 240 4.50 2.74 -11.02
C GLY A 240 3.10 2.62 -10.43
N VAL A 241 2.85 1.51 -9.75
CA VAL A 241 1.62 1.22 -8.98
C VAL A 241 1.99 0.86 -7.56
N ILE A 242 1.26 1.38 -6.59
CA ILE A 242 1.33 0.98 -5.18
C ILE A 242 -0.01 0.36 -4.81
N VAL A 243 0.01 -0.88 -4.34
CA VAL A 243 -1.15 -1.57 -3.78
C VAL A 243 -0.96 -1.69 -2.28
N VAL A 244 -1.97 -1.35 -1.50
CA VAL A 244 -1.90 -1.32 -0.03
C VAL A 244 -2.97 -2.25 0.54
N VAL A 245 -2.55 -3.24 1.31
CA VAL A 245 -3.42 -4.18 2.02
C VAL A 245 -2.96 -4.28 3.47
N GLN A 246 -3.76 -4.85 4.36
CA GLN A 246 -3.27 -5.11 5.72
C GLN A 246 -2.62 -6.50 5.79
N ALA A 247 -3.25 -7.53 5.28
CA ALA A 247 -2.76 -8.91 5.40
C ALA A 247 -1.37 -9.14 4.82
N ASN A 248 -0.56 -9.92 5.50
CA ASN A 248 0.70 -10.46 4.94
C ASN A 248 0.43 -11.37 3.72
N MET A 249 -0.70 -12.05 3.67
CA MET A 249 -1.10 -13.00 2.61
C MET A 249 -0.18 -14.21 2.46
N ASP A 250 0.68 -14.50 3.45
CA ASP A 250 1.60 -15.65 3.47
C ASP A 250 2.41 -15.80 2.16
N TRP A 251 3.17 -14.78 1.84
CA TRP A 251 4.07 -14.82 0.68
C TRP A 251 5.27 -15.73 0.88
N GLU A 252 5.70 -15.90 2.12
CA GLU A 252 6.87 -16.69 2.49
C GLU A 252 6.63 -18.19 2.37
N GLY A 253 5.38 -18.63 2.43
CA GLY A 253 5.02 -20.04 2.47
C GLY A 253 5.58 -20.74 3.73
N TYR A 254 5.95 -19.97 4.78
CA TYR A 254 6.43 -20.53 6.02
C TYR A 254 5.29 -20.94 6.92
N ALA A 255 5.35 -22.19 7.38
CA ALA A 255 4.83 -22.47 8.69
C ALA A 255 5.70 -21.71 9.70
N ARG A 256 5.21 -20.66 10.31
CA ARG A 256 5.86 -19.93 11.41
C ARG A 256 6.26 -20.86 12.56
N ASP A 257 5.55 -21.93 12.69
CA ASP A 257 5.79 -23.03 13.60
C ASP A 257 5.46 -24.33 12.85
N ALA A 258 6.42 -25.25 12.77
CA ALA A 258 6.19 -26.58 12.20
C ALA A 258 5.08 -27.34 12.95
N ALA A 259 4.77 -26.97 14.20
CA ALA A 259 3.67 -27.49 15.01
C ALA A 259 2.35 -26.70 14.81
N ALA A 260 2.40 -25.53 14.20
CA ALA A 260 1.26 -24.69 13.84
C ALA A 260 1.38 -24.30 12.36
N PRO A 261 1.04 -25.18 11.42
CA PRO A 261 1.10 -24.87 10.00
C PRO A 261 0.19 -23.70 9.71
N ASN A 262 0.77 -22.68 9.09
CA ASN A 262 0.18 -21.44 8.59
C ASN A 262 -1.18 -21.09 9.20
N ASN A 263 -1.16 -20.20 10.17
CA ASN A 263 -2.37 -19.67 10.80
C ASN A 263 -3.24 -18.88 9.82
N GLU A 264 -2.70 -18.54 8.64
CA GLU A 264 -3.45 -17.88 7.58
C GLU A 264 -3.81 -18.88 6.50
N ASN A 265 -5.07 -18.90 6.14
CA ASN A 265 -5.55 -19.70 5.04
C ASN A 265 -5.09 -19.07 3.71
N THR A 266 -3.96 -19.54 3.18
CA THR A 266 -3.39 -19.07 1.91
C THR A 266 -4.40 -19.09 0.77
N ALA A 267 -5.38 -19.99 0.81
CA ALA A 267 -6.46 -20.08 -0.17
C ALA A 267 -7.37 -18.84 -0.14
N ALA A 268 -7.51 -18.20 1.02
CA ALA A 268 -8.32 -16.99 1.16
C ALA A 268 -7.74 -15.75 0.42
N PHE A 269 -6.45 -15.81 0.07
CA PHE A 269 -5.75 -14.73 -0.65
C PHE A 269 -5.43 -15.08 -2.10
N ALA A 270 -5.75 -16.31 -2.55
CA ALA A 270 -5.31 -16.82 -3.84
C ALA A 270 -5.78 -15.96 -5.03
N ASN A 271 -7.03 -15.49 -5.02
CA ASN A 271 -7.57 -14.68 -6.10
C ASN A 271 -6.92 -13.30 -6.17
N VAL A 272 -6.70 -12.64 -5.02
CA VAL A 272 -6.02 -11.35 -4.94
C VAL A 272 -4.56 -11.48 -5.37
N LYS A 273 -3.82 -12.49 -4.88
CA LYS A 273 -2.44 -12.76 -5.27
C LYS A 273 -2.32 -13.02 -6.78
N GLN A 274 -3.24 -13.80 -7.36
CA GLN A 274 -3.27 -14.07 -8.80
C GLN A 274 -3.62 -12.81 -9.62
N ALA A 275 -4.52 -11.95 -9.13
CA ALA A 275 -4.84 -10.68 -9.76
C ALA A 275 -3.63 -9.74 -9.75
N LEU A 276 -2.90 -9.67 -8.65
CA LEU A 276 -1.66 -8.90 -8.54
C LEU A 276 -0.63 -9.39 -9.55
N LEU A 277 -0.37 -10.71 -9.61
CA LEU A 277 0.55 -11.29 -10.58
C LEU A 277 0.18 -10.94 -12.02
N THR A 278 -1.08 -11.23 -12.41
CA THR A 278 -1.55 -11.03 -13.79
C THR A 278 -1.39 -9.58 -14.23
N ASN A 279 -1.75 -8.63 -13.36
CA ASN A 279 -1.65 -7.22 -13.67
C ASN A 279 -0.19 -6.72 -13.65
N THR A 280 0.65 -7.21 -12.75
CA THR A 280 2.08 -6.87 -12.68
C THR A 280 2.80 -7.28 -13.96
N LEU A 281 2.60 -8.52 -14.41
CA LEU A 281 3.19 -9.03 -15.67
C LEU A 281 2.73 -8.21 -16.90
N LYS A 282 1.46 -7.78 -16.90
CA LYS A 282 0.89 -6.97 -17.99
C LYS A 282 1.37 -5.51 -17.94
N PHE A 283 1.50 -4.93 -16.76
CA PHE A 283 1.88 -3.53 -16.55
C PHE A 283 3.35 -3.26 -16.91
N LYS A 284 4.24 -4.18 -16.62
CA LYS A 284 5.69 -4.17 -16.98
C LYS A 284 6.48 -3.00 -16.42
N LYS A 285 5.92 -2.24 -15.49
CA LYS A 285 6.59 -1.17 -14.74
C LYS A 285 6.60 -1.53 -13.26
N PRO A 286 7.35 -0.83 -12.40
CA PRO A 286 7.43 -1.16 -10.98
C PRO A 286 6.08 -1.19 -10.29
N VAL A 287 5.84 -2.26 -9.53
CA VAL A 287 4.69 -2.45 -8.64
C VAL A 287 5.20 -2.66 -7.24
N LEU A 288 4.65 -1.91 -6.29
CA LEU A 288 4.91 -2.05 -4.87
C LEU A 288 3.66 -2.55 -4.16
N LEU A 289 3.80 -3.60 -3.37
CA LEU A 289 2.81 -4.01 -2.37
C LEU A 289 3.27 -3.48 -1.01
N GLN A 290 2.42 -2.70 -0.34
CA GLN A 290 2.58 -2.36 1.08
C GLN A 290 1.65 -3.24 1.89
N ASN A 291 2.16 -3.85 2.97
CA ASN A 291 1.35 -4.59 3.93
C ASN A 291 1.85 -4.41 5.38
N GLY A 292 0.99 -4.75 6.35
CA GLY A 292 1.26 -4.83 7.78
C GLY A 292 1.18 -6.26 8.31
N ASP A 293 0.40 -6.46 9.40
CA ASP A 293 0.00 -7.72 10.04
C ASP A 293 1.08 -8.37 10.95
N GLU A 294 2.31 -8.36 10.51
CA GLU A 294 3.42 -9.08 11.15
C GLU A 294 4.28 -8.22 12.09
N HIS A 295 4.09 -6.91 12.04
CA HIS A 295 4.69 -5.90 12.89
C HIS A 295 6.21 -5.66 12.75
N TRP A 296 6.93 -6.36 11.86
CA TRP A 296 8.35 -6.09 11.60
C TRP A 296 8.59 -5.59 10.18
N TYR A 297 9.54 -4.69 10.07
CA TYR A 297 9.91 -4.13 8.77
C TYR A 297 10.63 -5.16 7.90
N GLN A 298 10.16 -5.28 6.66
CA GLN A 298 10.77 -6.13 5.64
C GLN A 298 10.59 -5.52 4.26
N VAL A 299 11.60 -5.69 3.40
CA VAL A 299 11.48 -5.43 1.95
C VAL A 299 12.00 -6.64 1.20
N ASP A 300 11.21 -7.16 0.29
CA ASP A 300 11.57 -8.33 -0.53
C ASP A 300 10.85 -8.36 -1.88
N MET A 301 11.14 -9.39 -2.66
CA MET A 301 10.49 -9.69 -3.95
C MET A 301 9.90 -11.11 -3.87
N PRO A 302 8.72 -11.27 -3.27
CA PRO A 302 8.20 -12.59 -2.90
C PRO A 302 7.46 -13.30 -4.05
N MET A 303 7.22 -12.62 -5.18
CA MET A 303 6.36 -13.13 -6.25
C MET A 303 7.14 -13.93 -7.27
N ASN A 304 6.80 -15.21 -7.40
CA ASN A 304 7.33 -16.12 -8.43
C ASN A 304 6.20 -16.65 -9.32
N GLU A 305 6.50 -16.92 -10.58
CA GLU A 305 5.51 -17.38 -11.56
C GLU A 305 6.02 -18.52 -12.45
N THR A 306 5.07 -19.31 -12.98
CA THR A 306 5.27 -20.24 -14.09
C THR A 306 4.07 -20.19 -15.01
N ALA A 307 4.30 -19.84 -16.28
CA ALA A 307 3.25 -19.72 -17.28
C ALA A 307 2.08 -18.78 -16.87
N GLY A 308 2.37 -17.67 -16.19
CA GLY A 308 1.40 -16.70 -15.72
C GLY A 308 0.59 -17.14 -14.48
N LYS A 309 1.00 -18.21 -13.81
CA LYS A 309 0.42 -18.66 -12.56
C LYS A 309 1.39 -18.45 -11.42
N LEU A 310 0.86 -17.97 -10.30
CA LEU A 310 1.64 -17.83 -9.08
C LEU A 310 2.13 -19.21 -8.62
N VAL A 311 3.39 -19.29 -8.24
CA VAL A 311 4.00 -20.48 -7.64
C VAL A 311 4.67 -20.10 -6.32
N GLU A 312 5.04 -21.11 -5.54
CA GLU A 312 5.77 -20.92 -4.30
C GLU A 312 7.09 -20.19 -4.52
N LYS A 313 7.55 -19.50 -3.49
CA LYS A 313 8.88 -18.88 -3.46
C LYS A 313 9.94 -19.89 -3.90
N ASP A 314 10.93 -19.42 -4.65
CA ASP A 314 12.04 -20.22 -5.20
C ASP A 314 11.63 -21.28 -6.24
N LYS A 315 10.36 -21.28 -6.70
CA LYS A 315 9.91 -22.05 -7.85
C LYS A 315 9.57 -21.11 -9.02
N GLY A 316 9.79 -21.59 -10.26
CA GLY A 316 9.52 -20.78 -11.46
C GLY A 316 10.46 -19.60 -11.63
N SER A 317 9.95 -18.51 -12.20
CA SER A 317 10.68 -17.28 -12.47
C SER A 317 10.28 -16.17 -11.49
N LEU A 318 11.25 -15.43 -11.00
CA LEU A 318 11.02 -14.25 -10.17
C LEU A 318 10.32 -13.16 -10.99
N VAL A 319 9.31 -12.50 -10.41
CA VAL A 319 8.65 -11.35 -11.00
C VAL A 319 9.39 -10.07 -10.55
N GLU A 320 10.43 -9.71 -11.32
CA GLU A 320 11.42 -8.70 -10.96
C GLU A 320 10.85 -7.28 -10.79
N ASN A 321 9.71 -6.98 -11.38
CA ASN A 321 9.06 -5.67 -11.23
C ASN A 321 8.03 -5.60 -10.09
N PHE A 322 7.98 -6.62 -9.21
CA PHE A 322 7.14 -6.64 -8.01
C PHE A 322 7.99 -6.61 -6.74
N THR A 323 7.80 -5.59 -5.93
CA THR A 323 8.44 -5.43 -4.63
C THR A 323 7.38 -5.41 -3.54
N ARG A 324 7.65 -6.03 -2.39
CA ARG A 324 6.83 -5.88 -1.19
C ARG A 324 7.59 -5.10 -0.13
N VAL A 325 6.86 -4.24 0.58
CA VAL A 325 7.29 -3.62 1.82
C VAL A 325 6.29 -3.93 2.91
N GLN A 326 6.73 -4.54 3.97
CA GLN A 326 5.98 -4.72 5.21
C GLN A 326 6.40 -3.65 6.19
N THR A 327 5.43 -2.98 6.82
CA THR A 327 5.70 -1.86 7.74
C THR A 327 6.08 -2.36 9.12
N PHE A 328 6.58 -1.45 9.96
CA PHE A 328 6.62 -1.67 11.40
C PHE A 328 5.19 -1.69 11.96
N GLY A 329 5.01 -2.33 13.09
CA GLY A 329 3.76 -2.34 13.83
C GLY A 329 3.97 -2.34 15.34
N SER A 330 2.97 -2.76 16.08
CA SER A 330 2.98 -2.79 17.54
C SER A 330 4.22 -3.47 18.11
N GLY A 331 4.79 -2.83 19.11
CA GLY A 331 6.10 -3.18 19.68
C GLY A 331 7.28 -2.46 19.02
N PHE A 332 7.13 -2.02 17.76
CA PHE A 332 8.12 -1.30 16.97
C PHE A 332 7.49 -0.08 16.31
N ASN A 333 6.96 0.86 17.12
CA ASN A 333 6.27 2.05 16.63
C ASN A 333 7.26 3.04 15.98
N HIS A 334 7.64 2.73 14.76
CA HIS A 334 8.51 3.48 13.86
C HIS A 334 7.80 3.70 12.54
N TRP A 335 8.45 4.35 11.57
CA TRP A 335 7.86 4.56 10.26
C TRP A 335 8.90 4.45 9.14
N VAL A 336 8.42 4.23 7.93
CA VAL A 336 9.25 4.14 6.74
C VAL A 336 8.89 5.27 5.79
N GLU A 337 9.89 6.01 5.31
CA GLU A 337 9.74 6.95 4.22
C GLU A 337 10.01 6.21 2.90
N LEU A 338 8.99 6.10 2.06
CA LEU A 338 9.14 5.67 0.69
C LEU A 338 9.44 6.89 -0.18
N ILE A 339 10.65 6.93 -0.72
CA ILE A 339 11.10 7.95 -1.67
C ILE A 339 10.86 7.40 -3.09
N ILE A 340 10.12 8.15 -3.89
CA ILE A 340 9.77 7.83 -5.27
C ILE A 340 10.54 8.79 -6.17
N ASP A 341 11.56 8.28 -6.86
CA ASP A 341 12.39 9.08 -7.76
C ASP A 341 12.53 8.39 -9.13
N PRO A 342 11.85 8.87 -10.16
CA PRO A 342 11.91 8.27 -11.49
C PRO A 342 13.28 8.38 -12.18
N ARG A 343 14.25 9.06 -11.57
CA ARG A 343 15.63 9.19 -12.07
C ARG A 343 16.57 8.17 -11.44
N ALA A 344 16.14 7.56 -10.32
CA ALA A 344 16.93 6.51 -9.66
C ALA A 344 16.85 5.21 -10.47
N GLU A 345 17.84 4.35 -10.33
CA GLU A 345 17.86 3.03 -10.93
C GLU A 345 16.65 2.21 -10.49
N ASN A 346 16.32 2.29 -9.20
CA ASN A 346 15.08 1.74 -8.63
C ASN A 346 14.12 2.88 -8.30
N LEU A 347 12.88 2.79 -8.79
CA LEU A 347 11.83 3.78 -8.52
C LEU A 347 11.57 3.95 -7.01
N TRP A 348 11.73 2.87 -6.23
CA TRP A 348 11.46 2.80 -4.81
C TRP A 348 12.75 2.84 -3.98
N THR A 349 12.86 3.80 -3.06
CA THR A 349 13.91 3.83 -2.04
C THR A 349 13.24 3.92 -0.66
N PHE A 350 13.61 3.01 0.23
CA PHE A 350 13.05 2.93 1.58
C PHE A 350 14.03 3.51 2.58
N LYS A 351 13.57 4.46 3.39
CA LYS A 351 14.34 5.06 4.47
C LYS A 351 13.62 4.83 5.79
N VAL A 352 14.24 4.06 6.66
CA VAL A 352 13.73 3.77 7.99
C VAL A 352 13.94 4.96 8.91
N HIS A 353 12.90 5.34 9.64
CA HIS A 353 12.93 6.36 10.68
C HIS A 353 12.66 5.72 12.04
N ILE A 354 13.74 5.52 12.79
CA ILE A 354 13.66 5.01 14.16
C ILE A 354 13.30 6.17 15.09
N ILE A 355 12.19 6.06 15.77
CA ILE A 355 11.75 7.02 16.80
C ILE A 355 12.46 6.65 18.10
N LYS A 356 13.41 7.47 18.50
CA LYS A 356 14.29 7.17 19.65
C LYS A 356 13.51 7.07 20.95
N GLU A 357 12.48 7.89 21.11
CA GLU A 357 11.60 7.91 22.26
C GLU A 357 10.79 6.60 22.43
N ASN A 358 10.68 5.83 21.36
CA ASN A 358 9.95 4.57 21.35
C ASN A 358 10.84 3.34 21.55
N LEU A 359 12.16 3.52 21.61
CA LEU A 359 13.09 2.42 21.88
C LEU A 359 12.94 1.96 23.33
N ASP A 360 12.90 0.64 23.52
CA ASP A 360 12.98 0.07 24.86
C ASP A 360 14.42 0.27 25.43
N ALA A 361 14.52 0.37 26.75
CA ALA A 361 15.79 0.64 27.44
C ALA A 361 16.91 -0.40 27.13
N HIS A 362 16.55 -1.58 26.63
CA HIS A 362 17.48 -2.64 26.23
C HIS A 362 18.00 -2.50 24.79
N THR A 363 17.36 -1.65 23.97
CA THR A 363 17.70 -1.47 22.54
C THR A 363 18.27 -0.08 22.25
N ALA A 364 18.30 0.80 23.24
CA ALA A 364 19.00 2.07 23.13
C ALA A 364 20.51 1.80 23.05
N PRO A 365 21.23 2.35 22.05
CA PRO A 365 22.68 2.19 21.92
C PRO A 365 23.44 2.88 23.06
#